data_0dbfdeec55461eee487dbbaef36a8b0d
#
_entry.id   0dbfdeec55461eee487dbbaef36a8b0d
#
_cell.length_a   1.000
_cell.length_b   1.000
_cell.length_c   1.000
_cell.angle_alpha   90.00
_cell.angle_beta   90.00
_cell.angle_gamma   90.00
#
_symmetry.space_group_name_H-M   'P 1'
#
loop_
_entity.id
_entity.type
_entity.pdbx_description
1 polymer ?
#
loop_
_entity_poly.entity_id
_entity_poly.type
_entity_poly.pdbx_seq_one_letter_code
_entity_poly.pdbx_strand_id
1 'polypeptide(L)'
;AAIHGIEAVFPPPAITKHKDGKEPILASKLLKGDGKFESKKEMIGFSFDGIKRTVHLPPKKAAAYIKETHRILRRKSVPLRILQGVVGKLRHASIILPAACGFFTPINAAMKGSPKHVILGAKSEVRAALGDLCTLLRILASRPMKSENWFWICRNMWATTMRQRTAREDYGSL
;
A
#
# COMPACT_ATOMS: atom_id res chain seq x y z
N ALA A 1 25.54 1.82 15.38
CA ALA A 1 25.06 0.48 15.84
C ALA A 1 24.07 -0.15 14.84
N ALA A 2 23.03 0.57 14.35
CA ALA A 2 22.04 -0.01 13.44
C ALA A 2 22.60 -0.40 12.06
N ILE A 3 23.55 0.38 11.52
CA ILE A 3 24.18 0.12 10.21
C ILE A 3 25.02 -1.15 10.24
N HIS A 4 25.78 -1.40 11.32
CA HIS A 4 26.56 -2.64 11.46
C HIS A 4 25.69 -3.90 11.54
N GLY A 5 24.49 -3.80 12.13
CA GLY A 5 23.54 -4.92 12.14
C GLY A 5 23.00 -5.26 10.75
N ILE A 6 22.83 -4.24 9.89
CA ILE A 6 22.37 -4.43 8.51
C ILE A 6 23.50 -5.04 7.65
N GLU A 7 24.74 -4.60 7.83
CA GLU A 7 25.91 -5.15 7.12
C GLU A 7 26.22 -6.60 7.49
N ALA A 8 25.88 -7.02 8.73
CA ALA A 8 26.01 -8.41 9.16
C ALA A 8 25.01 -9.34 8.47
N VAL A 9 23.81 -8.85 8.18
CA VAL A 9 22.75 -9.61 7.49
C VAL A 9 22.86 -9.49 5.98
N PHE A 10 23.30 -8.34 5.48
CA PHE A 10 23.48 -8.02 4.05
C PHE A 10 24.94 -7.60 3.82
N PRO A 11 25.88 -8.57 3.65
CA PRO A 11 27.29 -8.26 3.46
C PRO A 11 27.51 -7.38 2.22
N PRO A 12 28.54 -6.52 2.24
CA PRO A 12 28.82 -5.61 1.14
C PRO A 12 29.07 -6.35 -0.19
N PRO A 13 28.78 -5.72 -1.32
CA PRO A 13 28.73 -6.34 -2.66
C PRO A 13 30.03 -7.01 -3.13
N ALA A 14 31.18 -6.68 -2.53
CA ALA A 14 32.47 -7.31 -2.81
C ALA A 14 32.48 -8.82 -2.49
N ILE A 15 31.62 -9.28 -1.60
CA ILE A 15 31.53 -10.67 -1.15
C ILE A 15 30.39 -11.41 -1.86
N THR A 16 29.34 -10.69 -2.25
CA THR A 16 28.23 -11.23 -3.02
C THR A 16 28.41 -10.83 -4.48
N LYS A 17 28.61 -11.81 -5.38
CA LYS A 17 28.56 -11.59 -6.84
C LYS A 17 27.12 -11.19 -7.24
N HIS A 18 26.67 -10.01 -6.83
CA HIS A 18 25.44 -9.44 -7.36
C HIS A 18 25.68 -9.08 -8.82
N LYS A 19 24.99 -9.77 -9.72
CA LYS A 19 25.03 -9.59 -11.18
C LYS A 19 24.84 -8.14 -11.64
N ASP A 20 24.31 -7.27 -10.79
CA ASP A 20 23.89 -5.91 -11.16
C ASP A 20 24.68 -4.79 -10.49
N GLY A 21 25.72 -5.09 -9.71
CA GLY A 21 26.56 -4.06 -9.03
C GLY A 21 25.79 -3.09 -8.11
N LYS A 22 24.55 -3.47 -7.73
CA LYS A 22 23.71 -2.61 -6.88
C LYS A 22 24.05 -2.85 -5.41
N GLU A 23 24.48 -1.80 -4.76
CA GLU A 23 24.70 -1.80 -3.31
C GLU A 23 23.38 -2.15 -2.58
N PRO A 24 23.41 -3.05 -1.56
CA PRO A 24 22.21 -3.40 -0.76
C PRO A 24 21.63 -2.15 -0.07
N ILE A 25 22.46 -1.18 0.27
CA ILE A 25 22.06 0.13 0.79
C ILE A 25 22.42 1.17 -0.27
N LEU A 26 21.43 1.86 -0.83
CA LEU A 26 21.64 2.95 -1.78
C LEU A 26 22.30 4.14 -1.05
N ALA A 27 23.65 4.23 -1.11
CA ALA A 27 24.41 5.31 -0.51
C ALA A 27 23.87 6.70 -0.92
N SER A 28 23.41 6.84 -2.17
CA SER A 28 22.75 8.05 -2.67
C SER A 28 21.48 8.44 -1.91
N LYS A 29 20.74 7.49 -1.34
CA LYS A 29 19.57 7.76 -0.50
C LYS A 29 19.98 8.17 0.91
N LEU A 30 21.00 7.53 1.47
CA LEU A 30 21.55 7.92 2.77
C LEU A 30 22.09 9.35 2.73
N LEU A 31 22.82 9.73 1.68
CA LEU A 31 23.32 11.08 1.46
C LEU A 31 22.18 12.11 1.33
N LYS A 32 21.02 11.72 0.78
CA LYS A 32 19.82 12.57 0.72
C LYS A 32 19.08 12.67 2.06
N GLY A 33 19.56 12.02 3.11
CA GLY A 33 18.97 12.08 4.45
C GLY A 33 17.89 11.04 4.72
N ASP A 34 17.71 10.01 3.86
CA ASP A 34 16.71 8.97 4.08
C ASP A 34 16.97 8.18 5.38
N GLY A 35 18.23 8.07 5.81
CA GLY A 35 18.63 7.45 7.09
C GLY A 35 18.54 8.38 8.31
N LYS A 36 18.21 9.66 8.15
CA LYS A 36 18.18 10.64 9.23
C LYS A 36 16.93 10.48 10.09
N PHE A 37 17.09 10.42 11.41
CA PHE A 37 15.96 10.41 12.34
C PHE A 37 15.43 11.84 12.48
N GLU A 38 14.18 12.04 12.06
CA GLU A 38 13.47 13.30 12.15
C GLU A 38 12.12 13.08 12.83
N SER A 39 11.65 14.08 13.59
CA SER A 39 10.33 14.01 14.25
C SER A 39 9.17 13.94 13.25
N LYS A 40 9.37 14.46 12.04
CA LYS A 40 8.42 14.35 10.93
C LYS A 40 9.15 13.83 9.70
N LYS A 41 8.66 12.73 9.15
CA LYS A 41 9.29 12.10 7.99
C LYS A 41 8.28 11.49 7.04
N GLU A 42 8.53 11.64 5.75
CA GLU A 42 7.79 10.90 4.73
C GLU A 42 8.53 9.60 4.41
N MET A 43 7.91 8.45 4.69
CA MET A 43 8.45 7.12 4.41
C MET A 43 7.37 6.24 3.78
N ILE A 44 7.77 5.40 2.81
CA ILE A 44 6.86 4.44 2.15
C ILE A 44 5.62 5.14 1.57
N GLY A 45 5.73 6.44 1.30
CA GLY A 45 4.63 7.21 0.74
C GLY A 45 3.60 7.74 1.75
N PHE A 46 3.84 7.60 3.05
CA PHE A 46 3.08 8.18 4.14
C PHE A 46 3.90 9.20 4.89
N SER A 47 3.25 10.18 5.49
CA SER A 47 3.86 11.16 6.37
C SER A 47 3.65 10.73 7.82
N PHE A 48 4.75 10.58 8.54
CA PHE A 48 4.80 10.22 9.96
C PHE A 48 5.14 11.46 10.77
N ASP A 49 4.36 11.72 11.82
CA ASP A 49 4.64 12.74 12.82
C ASP A 49 4.86 12.05 14.17
N GLY A 50 6.12 11.93 14.59
CA GLY A 50 6.51 11.25 15.82
C GLY A 50 6.08 12.02 17.08
N ILE A 51 5.98 13.35 17.00
CA ILE A 51 5.55 14.19 18.12
C ILE A 51 4.05 13.99 18.38
N LYS A 52 3.24 14.10 17.32
CA LYS A 52 1.79 13.90 17.38
C LYS A 52 1.38 12.43 17.39
N ARG A 53 2.33 11.52 17.15
CA ARG A 53 2.10 10.08 16.99
C ARG A 53 1.03 9.80 15.96
N THR A 54 1.14 10.42 14.79
CA THR A 54 0.16 10.28 13.71
C THR A 54 0.81 9.86 12.38
N VAL A 55 0.02 9.14 11.60
CA VAL A 55 0.35 8.72 10.23
C VAL A 55 -0.75 9.23 9.31
N HIS A 56 -0.39 9.80 8.18
CA HIS A 56 -1.36 10.24 7.17
C HIS A 56 -0.83 10.08 5.75
N LEU A 57 -1.76 9.98 4.82
CA LEU A 57 -1.43 10.03 3.40
C LEU A 57 -1.17 11.49 3.02
N PRO A 58 -0.01 11.81 2.40
CA PRO A 58 0.27 13.18 1.98
C PRO A 58 -0.87 13.76 1.13
N PRO A 59 -1.34 15.00 1.41
CA PRO A 59 -2.52 15.58 0.74
C PRO A 59 -2.40 15.59 -0.80
N LYS A 60 -1.20 15.84 -1.32
CA LYS A 60 -0.93 15.79 -2.77
C LYS A 60 -1.20 14.40 -3.36
N LYS A 61 -0.80 13.32 -2.66
CA LYS A 61 -1.05 11.94 -3.09
C LYS A 61 -2.53 11.59 -3.00
N ALA A 62 -3.18 11.97 -1.89
CA ALA A 62 -4.62 11.75 -1.72
C ALA A 62 -5.42 12.41 -2.84
N ALA A 63 -5.14 13.67 -3.15
CA ALA A 63 -5.78 14.41 -4.23
C ALA A 63 -5.57 13.74 -5.61
N ALA A 64 -4.35 13.27 -5.89
CA ALA A 64 -4.05 12.56 -7.12
C ALA A 64 -4.84 11.23 -7.23
N TYR A 65 -4.91 10.44 -6.15
CA TYR A 65 -5.65 9.18 -6.14
C TYR A 65 -7.16 9.41 -6.31
N ILE A 66 -7.71 10.42 -5.64
CA ILE A 66 -9.11 10.83 -5.77
C ILE A 66 -9.41 11.24 -7.23
N LYS A 67 -8.56 12.09 -7.81
CA LYS A 67 -8.71 12.55 -9.20
C LYS A 67 -8.72 11.39 -10.19
N GLU A 68 -7.81 10.44 -10.05
CA GLU A 68 -7.75 9.27 -10.93
C GLU A 68 -8.97 8.36 -10.75
N THR A 69 -9.39 8.12 -9.50
CA THR A 69 -10.60 7.32 -9.21
C THR A 69 -11.84 7.98 -9.81
N HIS A 70 -12.01 9.29 -9.67
CA HIS A 70 -13.10 10.00 -10.32
C HIS A 70 -13.06 9.93 -11.84
N ARG A 71 -11.85 9.95 -12.44
CA ARG A 71 -11.69 9.81 -13.89
C ARG A 71 -12.22 8.48 -14.41
N ILE A 72 -11.99 7.38 -13.68
CA ILE A 72 -12.52 6.07 -14.08
C ILE A 72 -14.02 5.92 -13.77
N LEU A 73 -14.51 6.49 -12.67
CA LEU A 73 -15.93 6.48 -12.32
C LEU A 73 -16.84 7.21 -13.34
N ARG A 74 -16.28 8.12 -14.13
CA ARG A 74 -17.02 8.79 -15.23
C ARG A 74 -17.20 7.91 -16.47
N ARG A 75 -16.51 6.77 -16.54
CA ARG A 75 -16.55 5.86 -17.69
C ARG A 75 -17.56 4.74 -17.46
N LYS A 76 -18.19 4.25 -18.53
CA LYS A 76 -19.05 3.07 -18.49
C LYS A 76 -18.25 1.78 -18.44
N SER A 77 -17.05 1.77 -19.01
CA SER A 77 -16.10 0.65 -18.96
C SER A 77 -14.66 1.16 -18.90
N VAL A 78 -13.78 0.38 -18.32
CA VAL A 78 -12.37 0.74 -18.11
C VAL A 78 -11.48 -0.45 -18.49
N PRO A 79 -10.38 -0.23 -19.25
CA PRO A 79 -9.38 -1.26 -19.50
C PRO A 79 -8.82 -1.80 -18.19
N LEU A 80 -8.65 -3.12 -18.10
CA LEU A 80 -8.16 -3.80 -16.91
C LEU A 80 -6.87 -3.17 -16.36
N ARG A 81 -5.90 -2.88 -17.23
CA ARG A 81 -4.61 -2.30 -16.85
C ARG A 81 -4.76 -0.95 -16.13
N ILE A 82 -5.69 -0.11 -16.58
CA ILE A 82 -5.96 1.19 -15.93
C ILE A 82 -6.61 0.98 -14.57
N LEU A 83 -7.57 0.06 -14.48
CA LEU A 83 -8.22 -0.29 -13.20
C LEU A 83 -7.20 -0.84 -12.20
N GLN A 84 -6.33 -1.76 -12.61
CA GLN A 84 -5.26 -2.31 -11.77
C GLN A 84 -4.33 -1.22 -11.21
N GLY A 85 -3.96 -0.24 -12.05
CA GLY A 85 -3.13 0.89 -11.60
C GLY A 85 -3.81 1.73 -10.52
N VAL A 86 -5.10 2.03 -10.68
CA VAL A 86 -5.87 2.78 -9.67
C VAL A 86 -6.09 1.94 -8.42
N VAL A 87 -6.44 0.68 -8.55
CA VAL A 87 -6.63 -0.24 -7.42
C VAL A 87 -5.35 -0.41 -6.62
N GLY A 88 -4.18 -0.49 -7.28
CA GLY A 88 -2.88 -0.51 -6.60
C GLY A 88 -2.65 0.73 -5.70
N LYS A 89 -2.99 1.92 -6.20
CA LYS A 89 -2.90 3.17 -5.42
C LYS A 89 -3.89 3.20 -4.25
N LEU A 90 -5.12 2.71 -4.47
CA LEU A 90 -6.13 2.61 -3.42
C LEU A 90 -5.71 1.60 -2.34
N ARG A 91 -5.15 0.45 -2.72
CA ARG A 91 -4.58 -0.52 -1.78
C ARG A 91 -3.43 0.06 -0.96
N HIS A 92 -2.54 0.81 -1.61
CA HIS A 92 -1.48 1.51 -0.88
C HIS A 92 -2.08 2.46 0.18
N ALA A 93 -3.08 3.26 -0.18
CA ALA A 93 -3.74 4.15 0.78
C ALA A 93 -4.46 3.38 1.89
N SER A 94 -5.03 2.20 1.61
CA SER A 94 -5.75 1.38 2.58
C SER A 94 -4.85 0.70 3.63
N ILE A 95 -3.53 0.73 3.46
CA ILE A 95 -2.59 0.23 4.49
C ILE A 95 -2.82 0.93 5.84
N ILE A 96 -3.17 2.22 5.83
CA ILE A 96 -3.50 2.95 7.06
C ILE A 96 -4.98 2.87 7.44
N LEU A 97 -5.81 2.19 6.68
CA LEU A 97 -7.23 2.01 6.95
C LEU A 97 -7.70 0.58 6.63
N PRO A 98 -7.47 -0.40 7.50
CA PRO A 98 -7.79 -1.81 7.26
C PRO A 98 -9.25 -2.10 6.99
N ALA A 99 -10.16 -1.31 7.57
CA ALA A 99 -11.58 -1.42 7.29
C ALA A 99 -11.91 -1.27 5.78
N ALA A 100 -11.01 -0.64 5.01
CA ALA A 100 -11.15 -0.53 3.56
C ALA A 100 -10.95 -1.86 2.80
N CYS A 101 -10.39 -2.89 3.42
CA CYS A 101 -10.07 -4.16 2.75
C CYS A 101 -11.30 -4.84 2.15
N GLY A 102 -12.46 -4.76 2.81
CA GLY A 102 -13.71 -5.35 2.33
C GLY A 102 -14.18 -4.78 0.98
N PHE A 103 -13.92 -3.51 0.71
CA PHE A 103 -14.31 -2.87 -0.55
C PHE A 103 -13.54 -3.37 -1.77
N PHE A 104 -12.42 -4.06 -1.59
CA PHE A 104 -11.67 -4.63 -2.71
C PHE A 104 -12.25 -5.96 -3.21
N THR A 105 -13.13 -6.63 -2.45
CA THR A 105 -13.71 -7.92 -2.83
C THR A 105 -14.44 -7.88 -4.18
N PRO A 106 -15.45 -6.99 -4.41
CA PRO A 106 -16.12 -6.92 -5.69
C PRO A 106 -15.20 -6.47 -6.83
N ILE A 107 -14.22 -5.61 -6.54
CA ILE A 107 -13.25 -5.16 -7.53
C ILE A 107 -12.35 -6.33 -7.97
N ASN A 108 -11.87 -7.14 -7.01
CA ASN A 108 -11.06 -8.32 -7.30
C ASN A 108 -11.84 -9.37 -8.08
N ALA A 109 -13.10 -9.60 -7.71
CA ALA A 109 -13.99 -10.51 -8.43
C ALA A 109 -14.15 -10.09 -9.90
N ALA A 110 -14.37 -8.80 -10.17
CA ALA A 110 -14.49 -8.27 -11.52
C ALA A 110 -13.18 -8.32 -12.34
N MET A 111 -12.04 -8.35 -11.68
CA MET A 111 -10.73 -8.49 -12.35
C MET A 111 -10.33 -9.96 -12.56
N LYS A 112 -11.04 -10.92 -11.93
CA LYS A 112 -10.77 -12.35 -12.07
C LYS A 112 -10.96 -12.78 -13.54
N GLY A 113 -10.06 -13.62 -14.03
CA GLY A 113 -10.11 -14.06 -15.43
C GLY A 113 -9.51 -13.06 -16.43
N SER A 114 -8.91 -11.97 -15.94
CA SER A 114 -8.18 -10.98 -16.76
C SER A 114 -8.98 -10.43 -17.96
N PRO A 115 -10.21 -9.92 -17.77
CA PRO A 115 -11.00 -9.37 -18.85
C PRO A 115 -10.29 -8.17 -19.49
N LYS A 116 -10.42 -7.97 -20.80
CA LYS A 116 -9.84 -6.78 -21.48
C LYS A 116 -10.38 -5.48 -20.90
N HIS A 117 -11.67 -5.46 -20.54
CA HIS A 117 -12.36 -4.30 -19.97
C HIS A 117 -13.25 -4.74 -18.82
N VAL A 118 -13.36 -3.90 -17.79
CA VAL A 118 -14.30 -4.06 -16.67
C VAL A 118 -15.41 -3.05 -16.82
N ILE A 119 -16.68 -3.53 -16.72
CA ILE A 119 -17.88 -2.70 -16.86
C ILE A 119 -18.16 -1.97 -15.54
N LEU A 120 -18.28 -0.65 -15.60
CA LEU A 120 -18.62 0.22 -14.49
C LEU A 120 -20.04 0.81 -14.68
N GLY A 121 -21.04 -0.06 -14.85
CA GLY A 121 -22.43 0.38 -14.94
C GLY A 121 -22.92 1.10 -13.69
N ALA A 122 -24.05 1.82 -13.79
CA ALA A 122 -24.59 2.60 -12.66
C ALA A 122 -24.92 1.73 -11.43
N LYS A 123 -25.34 0.48 -11.63
CA LYS A 123 -25.67 -0.49 -10.58
C LYS A 123 -24.54 -1.48 -10.29
N SER A 124 -23.32 -1.23 -10.80
CA SER A 124 -22.17 -2.13 -10.60
C SER A 124 -21.63 -2.01 -9.19
N GLU A 125 -21.48 -3.14 -8.48
CA GLU A 125 -20.83 -3.21 -7.17
C GLU A 125 -19.40 -2.66 -7.20
N VAL A 126 -18.67 -2.86 -8.32
CA VAL A 126 -17.34 -2.30 -8.52
C VAL A 126 -17.37 -0.78 -8.48
N ARG A 127 -18.39 -0.17 -9.11
CA ARG A 127 -18.56 1.29 -9.10
C ARG A 127 -18.87 1.81 -7.71
N ALA A 128 -19.74 1.14 -6.97
CA ALA A 128 -20.07 1.48 -5.58
C ALA A 128 -18.82 1.38 -4.70
N ALA A 129 -18.09 0.27 -4.75
CA ALA A 129 -16.88 0.05 -3.98
C ALA A 129 -15.78 1.10 -4.27
N LEU A 130 -15.58 1.49 -5.54
CA LEU A 130 -14.65 2.56 -5.91
C LEU A 130 -15.10 3.93 -5.37
N GLY A 131 -16.41 4.20 -5.33
CA GLY A 131 -17.00 5.40 -4.74
C GLY A 131 -16.75 5.47 -3.23
N ASP A 132 -16.97 4.36 -2.52
CA ASP A 132 -16.73 4.24 -1.09
C ASP A 132 -15.25 4.41 -0.75
N LEU A 133 -14.36 3.76 -1.49
CA LEU A 133 -12.92 3.95 -1.35
C LEU A 133 -12.49 5.41 -1.59
N CYS A 134 -13.12 6.09 -2.54
CA CYS A 134 -12.87 7.52 -2.79
C CYS A 134 -13.32 8.41 -1.62
N THR A 135 -14.44 8.08 -0.98
CA THR A 135 -14.93 8.76 0.22
C THR A 135 -14.00 8.52 1.40
N LEU A 136 -13.55 7.28 1.61
CA LEU A 136 -12.56 6.94 2.62
C LEU A 136 -11.24 7.70 2.42
N LEU A 137 -10.77 7.84 1.18
CA LEU A 137 -9.56 8.64 0.89
C LEU A 137 -9.70 10.10 1.32
N ARG A 138 -10.87 10.70 1.15
CA ARG A 138 -11.15 12.08 1.60
C ARG A 138 -11.08 12.19 3.12
N ILE A 139 -11.64 11.19 3.83
CA ILE A 139 -11.56 11.12 5.28
C ILE A 139 -10.11 10.98 5.74
N LEU A 140 -9.34 10.09 5.11
CA LEU A 140 -7.92 9.89 5.42
C LEU A 140 -7.05 11.12 5.15
N ALA A 141 -7.39 11.89 4.12
CA ALA A 141 -6.69 13.13 3.80
C ALA A 141 -6.96 14.23 4.83
N SER A 142 -8.15 14.23 5.45
CA SER A 142 -8.56 15.26 6.43
C SER A 142 -8.25 14.87 7.88
N ARG A 143 -8.13 13.57 8.18
CA ARG A 143 -7.95 13.07 9.56
C ARG A 143 -6.72 12.17 9.64
N PRO A 144 -5.61 12.64 10.26
CA PRO A 144 -4.47 11.80 10.55
C PRO A 144 -4.87 10.64 11.48
N MET A 145 -4.36 9.44 11.19
CA MET A 145 -4.55 8.28 12.04
C MET A 145 -3.50 8.25 13.16
N LYS A 146 -3.89 7.87 14.37
CA LYS A 146 -2.92 7.63 15.45
C LYS A 146 -2.02 6.44 15.11
N SER A 147 -0.72 6.59 15.32
CA SER A 147 0.28 5.55 15.00
C SER A 147 0.06 4.27 15.81
N GLU A 148 -0.49 4.36 17.02
CA GLU A 148 -0.85 3.21 17.86
C GLU A 148 -1.84 2.29 17.15
N ASN A 149 -2.87 2.87 16.53
CA ASN A 149 -3.85 2.11 15.75
C ASN A 149 -3.20 1.46 14.53
N TRP A 150 -2.24 2.13 13.88
CA TRP A 150 -1.54 1.61 12.72
C TRP A 150 -0.65 0.41 13.07
N PHE A 151 0.11 0.46 14.16
CA PHE A 151 0.93 -0.65 14.62
C PHE A 151 0.08 -1.87 15.03
N TRP A 152 -1.03 -1.65 15.72
CA TRP A 152 -1.96 -2.71 16.09
C TRP A 152 -2.53 -3.43 14.86
N ILE A 153 -2.86 -2.65 13.85
CA ILE A 153 -3.37 -3.13 12.56
C ILE A 153 -2.32 -3.95 11.81
N CYS A 154 -1.11 -3.44 11.67
CA CYS A 154 -0.02 -4.15 11.00
C CYS A 154 0.25 -5.48 11.71
N ARG A 155 0.28 -5.49 13.04
CA ARG A 155 0.49 -6.71 13.84
C ARG A 155 -0.60 -7.75 13.59
N ASN A 156 -1.86 -7.34 13.56
CA ASN A 156 -2.97 -8.28 13.33
C ASN A 156 -3.06 -8.76 11.88
N MET A 157 -2.77 -7.92 10.90
CA MET A 157 -2.65 -8.35 9.50
C MET A 157 -1.57 -9.40 9.32
N TRP A 158 -0.39 -9.20 9.91
CA TRP A 158 0.70 -10.18 9.89
C TRP A 158 0.29 -11.51 10.53
N ALA A 159 -0.32 -11.46 11.70
CA ALA A 159 -0.78 -12.66 12.42
C ALA A 159 -1.85 -13.43 11.62
N THR A 160 -2.74 -12.74 10.91
CA THR A 160 -3.76 -13.38 10.08
C THR A 160 -3.15 -13.97 8.81
N THR A 161 -2.22 -13.27 8.16
CA THR A 161 -1.54 -13.77 6.96
C THR A 161 -0.69 -15.00 7.27
N MET A 162 0.01 -15.01 8.40
CA MET A 162 0.81 -16.18 8.85
C MET A 162 -0.06 -17.38 9.16
N ARG A 163 -1.20 -17.19 9.85
CA ARG A 163 -2.16 -18.28 10.10
C ARG A 163 -2.74 -18.90 8.83
N GLN A 164 -3.02 -18.06 7.81
CA GLN A 164 -3.51 -18.56 6.52
C GLN A 164 -2.43 -19.31 5.73
N ARG A 165 -1.16 -18.97 5.91
CA ARG A 165 -0.04 -19.64 5.26
C ARG A 165 0.22 -21.01 5.88
N THR A 166 0.29 -21.11 7.19
CA THR A 166 0.42 -22.40 7.90
C THR A 166 -0.75 -23.32 7.59
N ALA A 167 -1.99 -22.83 7.61
CA ALA A 167 -3.15 -23.66 7.24
C ALA A 167 -3.12 -24.16 5.78
N ARG A 168 -2.46 -23.45 4.86
CA ARG A 168 -2.29 -23.93 3.47
C ARG A 168 -1.18 -24.97 3.32
N GLU A 169 -0.15 -24.87 4.11
CA GLU A 169 0.96 -25.82 4.12
C GLU A 169 0.50 -27.17 4.73
N ASP A 170 -0.37 -27.12 5.76
CA ASP A 170 -0.94 -28.32 6.39
C ASP A 170 -1.94 -29.08 5.49
N TYR A 171 -2.67 -28.38 4.60
CA TYR A 171 -3.60 -29.00 3.63
C TYR A 171 -2.96 -29.41 2.31
N GLY A 172 -1.73 -29.03 2.05
CA GLY A 172 -1.00 -29.37 0.82
C GLY A 172 -0.12 -30.62 0.93
N SER A 173 -0.09 -31.25 2.10
CA SER A 173 0.72 -32.46 2.41
C SER A 173 -0.13 -33.73 2.57
N LEU A 174 -1.38 -33.73 2.13
CA LEU A 174 -2.26 -34.89 1.97
C LEU A 174 -2.52 -35.14 0.49
#